data_03ccdeb09a680a360db69a0a18db0d8a
#
_entry.id   03ccdeb09a680a360db69a0a18db0d8a
#
_cell.length_a   1.000
_cell.length_b   1.000
_cell.length_c   1.000
_cell.angle_alpha   90.00
_cell.angle_beta   90.00
_cell.angle_gamma   90.00
#
_symmetry.space_group_name_H-M   'P 1'
#
loop_
_entity.id
_entity.type
_entity.pdbx_description
1 polymer ?
#
loop_
_entity_poly.entity_id
_entity_poly.type
_entity_poly.pdbx_seq_one_letter_code
_entity_poly.pdbx_strand_id
1 'polypeptide(L)'
;MEGDKRMSEIRCSSLSKLAECVLYESSGGSSPAAMRGTQLDVIIRETMLGNPLPLSTLESGSEDFAACVWGVETLRELSEGAYIETREEYLAMHVSQLSASGTADALCELRRWVADIKSGQIRNYREQLAGYSLACMDQYWVEEWTAHVLYIDHRVVRSYRFTREQAERMITSIVSRATSPLAQPTPCEYCGWCKHQDTCKALVVQSKAALADVSAVNGDSLTIIRDRLLADPKRHADFVARYKFFTKEFGDPLNDALKARLEAGETIDGWALTNPKDRQYIEPATALMIAAQLTPQHAFLTGGGKMSAEQFLELAAELGIENPQTLVKTAPGTKQMRQFKRKEK
;
A
#
# COMPACT_ATOMS: atom_id res chain seq x y z
N MET A 1 11.68 25.43 29.21
CA MET A 1 12.43 24.18 28.96
C MET A 1 11.42 23.05 28.80
N GLU A 2 10.75 23.00 27.63
CA GLU A 2 9.87 21.90 27.21
C GLU A 2 10.55 21.06 26.09
N GLY A 3 11.85 20.93 26.20
CA GLY A 3 12.63 20.08 25.35
C GLY A 3 12.75 18.71 25.98
N ASP A 4 12.36 17.69 25.22
CA ASP A 4 12.83 16.31 25.40
C ASP A 4 11.85 15.24 25.90
N LYS A 5 10.59 15.36 25.52
CA LYS A 5 9.67 14.21 25.63
C LYS A 5 9.48 13.40 24.32
N ARG A 6 10.16 13.77 23.21
CA ARG A 6 9.82 13.25 21.88
C ARG A 6 10.33 11.86 21.53
N MET A 7 11.25 11.28 22.29
CA MET A 7 11.93 10.05 21.86
C MET A 7 12.24 9.05 22.99
N SER A 8 11.45 8.99 24.04
CA SER A 8 11.64 7.95 25.06
C SER A 8 11.19 6.56 24.57
N GLU A 9 10.32 6.49 23.58
CA GLU A 9 9.85 5.22 23.03
C GLU A 9 9.54 5.35 21.54
N ILE A 10 10.26 4.60 20.70
CA ILE A 10 10.04 4.51 19.26
C ILE A 10 9.32 3.19 18.96
N ARG A 11 8.28 3.23 18.15
CA ARG A 11 7.67 2.01 17.64
C ARG A 11 8.48 1.46 16.47
N CYS A 12 8.74 0.15 16.45
CA CYS A 12 9.41 -0.51 15.32
C CYS A 12 8.72 -0.21 13.99
N SER A 13 7.39 -0.15 13.97
CA SER A 13 6.59 0.21 12.79
C SER A 13 6.81 1.64 12.27
N SER A 14 7.46 2.51 13.04
CA SER A 14 7.84 3.86 12.64
C SER A 14 9.24 3.94 12.03
N LEU A 15 10.11 2.94 12.23
CA LEU A 15 11.50 2.99 11.81
C LEU A 15 11.68 3.19 10.31
N SER A 16 10.94 2.44 9.46
CA SER A 16 11.02 2.63 8.01
C SER A 16 10.55 4.00 7.57
N LYS A 17 9.55 4.58 8.25
CA LYS A 17 9.06 5.93 7.96
C LYS A 17 10.07 7.00 8.40
N LEU A 18 10.71 6.81 9.56
CA LEU A 18 11.77 7.69 10.06
C LEU A 18 13.05 7.58 9.22
N ALA A 19 13.32 6.43 8.62
CA ALA A 19 14.42 6.27 7.67
C ALA A 19 14.24 7.16 6.43
N GLU A 20 13.02 7.29 5.94
CA GLU A 20 12.64 8.14 4.80
C GLU A 20 12.57 9.62 5.18
N CYS A 21 11.87 9.94 6.28
CA CYS A 21 11.76 11.30 6.80
C CYS A 21 11.94 11.31 8.30
N VAL A 22 13.04 11.86 8.78
CA VAL A 22 13.42 11.90 10.19
C VAL A 22 12.47 12.70 11.09
N LEU A 23 11.63 13.54 10.51
CA LEU A 23 10.58 14.30 11.20
C LEU A 23 9.18 13.72 10.98
N TYR A 24 9.07 12.47 10.46
CA TYR A 24 7.78 11.85 10.28
C TYR A 24 7.07 11.63 11.63
N GLU A 25 5.82 12.03 11.68
CA GLU A 25 4.91 11.77 12.79
C GLU A 25 3.55 11.34 12.22
N SER A 26 3.01 10.20 12.67
CA SER A 26 1.75 9.68 12.16
C SER A 26 0.59 10.60 12.51
N SER A 27 -0.32 10.84 11.55
CA SER A 27 -1.56 11.58 11.76
C SER A 27 -2.59 10.85 12.63
N GLY A 28 -2.39 9.54 12.90
CA GLY A 28 -3.26 8.74 13.77
C GLY A 28 -4.56 8.27 13.13
N GLY A 29 -4.82 8.57 11.87
CA GLY A 29 -6.01 8.12 11.15
C GLY A 29 -5.89 6.67 10.66
N SER A 30 -7.04 5.98 10.51
CA SER A 30 -7.13 4.68 9.86
C SER A 30 -7.93 4.83 8.56
N SER A 31 -7.34 4.41 7.45
CA SER A 31 -8.05 4.37 6.16
C SER A 31 -8.79 3.04 5.98
N PRO A 32 -9.80 2.95 5.10
CA PRO A 32 -10.45 1.67 4.78
C PRO A 32 -9.44 0.58 4.37
N ALA A 33 -8.38 0.94 3.65
CA ALA A 33 -7.32 0.01 3.28
C ALA A 33 -6.51 -0.49 4.50
N ALA A 34 -6.23 0.40 5.47
CA ALA A 34 -5.56 0.01 6.71
C ALA A 34 -6.45 -0.89 7.58
N MET A 35 -7.76 -0.59 7.66
CA MET A 35 -8.72 -1.43 8.38
C MET A 35 -8.83 -2.82 7.75
N ARG A 36 -8.90 -2.91 6.41
CA ARG A 36 -8.85 -4.19 5.69
C ARG A 36 -7.57 -4.95 6.03
N GLY A 37 -6.41 -4.29 5.98
CA GLY A 37 -5.12 -4.91 6.30
C GLY A 37 -5.11 -5.52 7.70
N THR A 38 -5.57 -4.78 8.71
CA THR A 38 -5.70 -5.27 10.08
C THR A 38 -6.65 -6.47 10.17
N GLN A 39 -7.77 -6.45 9.46
CA GLN A 39 -8.71 -7.56 9.45
C GLN A 39 -8.10 -8.84 8.86
N LEU A 40 -7.40 -8.73 7.72
CA LEU A 40 -6.75 -9.89 7.08
C LEU A 40 -5.62 -10.46 7.94
N ASP A 41 -4.84 -9.60 8.59
CA ASP A 41 -3.81 -10.03 9.54
C ASP A 41 -4.42 -10.83 10.70
N VAL A 42 -5.49 -10.33 11.33
CA VAL A 42 -6.21 -11.06 12.40
C VAL A 42 -6.70 -12.43 11.90
N ILE A 43 -7.28 -12.50 10.70
CA ILE A 43 -7.76 -13.76 10.11
C ILE A 43 -6.63 -14.77 9.94
N ILE A 44 -5.48 -14.34 9.43
CA ILE A 44 -4.32 -15.22 9.26
C ILE A 44 -3.82 -15.73 10.62
N ARG A 45 -3.63 -14.86 11.59
CA ARG A 45 -3.14 -15.22 12.93
C ARG A 45 -4.09 -16.17 13.64
N GLU A 46 -5.39 -15.91 13.64
CA GLU A 46 -6.39 -16.79 14.25
C GLU A 46 -6.46 -18.15 13.56
N THR A 47 -6.35 -18.18 12.22
CA THR A 47 -6.30 -19.45 11.47
C THR A 47 -5.06 -20.26 11.82
N MET A 48 -3.92 -19.61 12.04
CA MET A 48 -2.69 -20.27 12.50
C MET A 48 -2.84 -20.86 13.91
N LEU A 49 -3.60 -20.23 14.79
CA LEU A 49 -3.93 -20.73 16.13
C LEU A 49 -4.94 -21.90 16.13
N GLY A 50 -5.43 -22.30 14.95
CA GLY A 50 -6.38 -23.40 14.80
C GLY A 50 -7.84 -23.00 14.99
N ASN A 51 -8.15 -21.73 15.03
CA ASN A 51 -9.53 -21.23 15.05
C ASN A 51 -10.14 -21.31 13.64
N PRO A 52 -11.11 -22.18 13.37
CA PRO A 52 -11.63 -22.38 12.01
C PRO A 52 -12.54 -21.24 11.51
N LEU A 53 -13.08 -20.43 12.43
CA LEU A 53 -14.08 -19.42 12.12
C LEU A 53 -13.56 -18.24 11.27
N PRO A 54 -12.35 -17.69 11.48
CA PRO A 54 -11.96 -16.45 10.80
C PRO A 54 -11.89 -16.58 9.29
N LEU A 55 -11.30 -17.65 8.78
CA LEU A 55 -11.18 -17.84 7.34
C LEU A 55 -12.54 -18.09 6.67
N SER A 56 -13.48 -18.75 7.37
CA SER A 56 -14.84 -19.00 6.89
C SER A 56 -15.71 -17.74 6.84
N THR A 57 -15.29 -16.63 7.44
CA THR A 57 -16.01 -15.35 7.36
C THR A 57 -15.77 -14.64 6.02
N LEU A 58 -14.75 -15.04 5.28
CA LEU A 58 -14.46 -14.52 3.95
C LEU A 58 -15.21 -15.32 2.89
N GLU A 59 -15.67 -14.63 1.85
CA GLU A 59 -16.28 -15.29 0.71
C GLU A 59 -15.27 -16.21 0.02
N SER A 60 -15.60 -17.48 -0.07
CA SER A 60 -14.76 -18.48 -0.75
C SER A 60 -14.54 -18.07 -2.20
N GLY A 61 -13.27 -17.97 -2.61
CA GLY A 61 -12.89 -17.50 -3.95
C GLY A 61 -12.67 -16.00 -4.07
N SER A 62 -12.90 -15.20 -3.02
CA SER A 62 -12.51 -13.79 -3.01
C SER A 62 -10.99 -13.61 -2.99
N GLU A 63 -10.51 -12.46 -3.44
CA GLU A 63 -9.07 -12.12 -3.36
C GLU A 63 -8.58 -12.11 -1.90
N ASP A 64 -9.40 -11.66 -0.96
CA ASP A 64 -9.10 -11.64 0.46
C ASP A 64 -8.94 -13.04 1.04
N PHE A 65 -9.84 -13.97 0.65
CA PHE A 65 -9.73 -15.38 1.03
C PHE A 65 -8.42 -15.99 0.49
N ALA A 66 -8.15 -15.79 -0.80
CA ALA A 66 -6.93 -16.32 -1.43
C ALA A 66 -5.65 -15.72 -0.84
N ALA A 67 -5.65 -14.43 -0.46
CA ALA A 67 -4.54 -13.77 0.22
C ALA A 67 -4.29 -14.35 1.61
N CYS A 68 -5.36 -14.59 2.39
CA CYS A 68 -5.26 -15.20 3.71
C CYS A 68 -4.78 -16.65 3.66
N VAL A 69 -5.31 -17.47 2.73
CA VAL A 69 -4.86 -18.85 2.52
C VAL A 69 -3.36 -18.87 2.21
N TRP A 70 -2.94 -18.06 1.24
CA TRP A 70 -1.52 -17.95 0.88
C TRP A 70 -0.64 -17.52 2.08
N GLY A 71 -1.10 -16.56 2.89
CA GLY A 71 -0.38 -16.12 4.08
C GLY A 71 -0.18 -17.25 5.10
N VAL A 72 -1.25 -18.00 5.37
CA VAL A 72 -1.22 -19.16 6.28
C VAL A 72 -0.28 -20.25 5.75
N GLU A 73 -0.39 -20.63 4.47
CA GLU A 73 0.47 -21.64 3.85
C GLU A 73 1.93 -21.22 3.88
N THR A 74 2.22 -19.98 3.55
CA THR A 74 3.58 -19.43 3.57
C THR A 74 4.20 -19.45 4.96
N LEU A 75 3.46 -19.06 6.01
CA LEU A 75 3.97 -19.15 7.39
C LEU A 75 4.26 -20.61 7.80
N ARG A 76 3.42 -21.56 7.40
CA ARG A 76 3.65 -22.99 7.64
C ARG A 76 4.89 -23.50 6.92
N GLU A 77 5.08 -23.11 5.66
CA GLU A 77 6.28 -23.47 4.89
C GLU A 77 7.55 -22.91 5.53
N LEU A 78 7.56 -21.63 5.93
CA LEU A 78 8.69 -20.99 6.59
C LEU A 78 9.04 -21.64 7.92
N SER A 79 8.07 -22.20 8.63
CA SER A 79 8.28 -22.88 9.92
C SER A 79 8.83 -24.30 9.78
N GLU A 80 8.65 -24.93 8.61
CA GLU A 80 9.00 -26.35 8.38
C GLU A 80 8.44 -27.27 9.49
N GLY A 81 7.22 -26.99 9.94
CA GLY A 81 6.54 -27.75 11.00
C GLY A 81 6.91 -27.34 12.44
N ALA A 82 7.77 -26.36 12.64
CA ALA A 82 8.02 -25.78 13.94
C ALA A 82 6.83 -24.96 14.45
N TYR A 83 6.72 -24.81 15.75
CA TYR A 83 5.70 -23.95 16.36
C TYR A 83 5.90 -22.49 15.97
N ILE A 84 4.80 -21.82 15.66
CA ILE A 84 4.75 -20.39 15.35
C ILE A 84 3.91 -19.71 16.43
N GLU A 85 4.48 -18.69 17.07
CA GLU A 85 3.72 -17.78 17.92
C GLU A 85 3.10 -16.71 17.01
N THR A 86 1.76 -16.67 16.95
CA THR A 86 0.99 -15.71 16.14
C THR A 86 0.14 -14.77 16.99
N ARG A 87 0.24 -14.86 18.32
CA ARG A 87 -0.26 -13.81 19.19
C ARG A 87 0.62 -12.59 19.00
N GLU A 88 0.02 -11.41 19.18
CA GLU A 88 0.79 -10.18 19.15
C GLU A 88 1.91 -10.24 20.19
N GLU A 89 3.09 -10.68 19.75
CA GLU A 89 4.26 -10.76 20.59
C GLU A 89 4.81 -9.35 20.77
N TYR A 90 4.80 -8.86 21.99
CA TYR A 90 5.41 -7.58 22.33
C TYR A 90 6.93 -7.73 22.32
N LEU A 91 7.56 -7.10 21.35
CA LEU A 91 9.00 -7.08 21.21
C LEU A 91 9.54 -5.74 21.70
N ALA A 92 10.54 -5.77 22.57
CA ALA A 92 11.26 -4.58 23.02
C ALA A 92 12.74 -4.74 22.74
N MET A 93 13.38 -3.66 22.31
CA MET A 93 14.82 -3.59 22.13
C MET A 93 15.39 -2.34 22.80
N HIS A 94 16.64 -2.43 23.19
CA HIS A 94 17.37 -1.33 23.76
C HIS A 94 18.61 -1.05 22.92
N VAL A 95 18.68 0.15 22.35
CA VAL A 95 19.87 0.62 21.62
C VAL A 95 20.36 1.90 22.28
N SER A 96 21.50 1.81 22.92
CA SER A 96 22.04 2.92 23.74
C SER A 96 21.07 3.34 24.86
N GLN A 97 20.55 4.56 24.82
CA GLN A 97 19.57 5.07 25.79
C GLN A 97 18.13 5.04 25.29
N LEU A 98 17.89 4.36 24.16
CA LEU A 98 16.59 4.31 23.52
C LEU A 98 15.96 2.94 23.67
N SER A 99 14.71 2.94 24.03
CA SER A 99 13.87 1.76 23.92
C SER A 99 12.99 1.89 22.66
N ALA A 100 12.91 0.82 21.90
CA ALA A 100 11.90 0.71 20.85
C ALA A 100 11.07 -0.54 21.10
N SER A 101 9.81 -0.46 20.76
CA SER A 101 8.87 -1.53 20.98
C SER A 101 8.01 -1.76 19.72
N GLY A 102 7.42 -2.93 19.65
CA GLY A 102 6.48 -3.26 18.57
C GLY A 102 5.86 -4.61 18.80
N THR A 103 4.88 -4.93 17.99
CA THR A 103 4.24 -6.26 17.95
C THR A 103 4.53 -6.88 16.60
N ALA A 104 5.03 -8.12 16.62
CA ALA A 104 5.21 -8.91 15.41
C ALA A 104 3.97 -9.75 15.16
N ASP A 105 3.67 -9.99 13.89
CA ASP A 105 2.48 -10.74 13.50
C ASP A 105 2.70 -12.26 13.62
N ALA A 106 3.94 -12.73 13.43
CA ALA A 106 4.33 -14.12 13.64
C ALA A 106 5.80 -14.25 14.02
N LEU A 107 6.11 -15.22 14.88
CA LEU A 107 7.45 -15.51 15.34
C LEU A 107 7.67 -17.03 15.43
N CYS A 108 8.82 -17.49 14.97
CA CYS A 108 9.26 -18.89 15.12
C CYS A 108 10.65 -18.91 15.79
N GLU A 109 10.68 -19.19 17.08
CA GLU A 109 11.91 -19.25 17.87
C GLU A 109 12.87 -20.32 17.33
N LEU A 110 12.38 -21.54 17.10
CA LEU A 110 13.20 -22.66 16.67
C LEU A 110 13.92 -22.40 15.34
N ARG A 111 13.27 -21.68 14.42
CA ARG A 111 13.82 -21.33 13.11
C ARG A 111 14.46 -19.95 13.08
N ARG A 112 14.41 -19.23 14.20
CA ARG A 112 14.97 -17.89 14.40
C ARG A 112 14.50 -16.91 13.34
N TRP A 113 13.19 -16.82 13.15
CA TRP A 113 12.62 -15.80 12.30
C TRP A 113 11.41 -15.10 12.93
N VAL A 114 11.20 -13.88 12.48
CA VAL A 114 10.02 -13.04 12.76
C VAL A 114 9.39 -12.64 11.45
N ALA A 115 8.07 -12.54 11.40
CA ALA A 115 7.36 -12.12 10.19
C ALA A 115 6.38 -10.98 10.48
N ASP A 116 6.19 -10.16 9.45
CA ASP A 116 5.28 -9.03 9.43
C ASP A 116 4.40 -9.13 8.18
N ILE A 117 3.08 -9.09 8.36
CA ILE A 117 2.10 -9.28 7.30
C ILE A 117 1.66 -7.92 6.76
N LYS A 118 1.71 -7.74 5.46
CA LYS A 118 1.36 -6.50 4.79
C LYS A 118 0.37 -6.73 3.65
N SER A 119 -0.72 -5.99 3.68
CA SER A 119 -1.64 -5.83 2.55
C SER A 119 -1.33 -4.56 1.76
N GLY A 120 -1.88 -4.45 0.55
CA GLY A 120 -1.73 -3.28 -0.29
C GLY A 120 -0.39 -3.21 -1.02
N GLN A 121 0.17 -2.02 -1.17
CA GLN A 121 1.36 -1.81 -2.00
C GLN A 121 2.64 -2.37 -1.37
N ILE A 122 3.52 -2.90 -2.22
CA ILE A 122 4.87 -3.32 -1.79
C ILE A 122 5.69 -2.07 -1.46
N ARG A 123 6.14 -1.96 -0.20
CA ARG A 123 6.99 -0.90 0.30
C ARG A 123 8.24 -1.45 0.96
N ASN A 124 9.16 -0.57 1.32
CA ASN A 124 10.32 -0.95 2.11
C ASN A 124 9.97 -0.97 3.61
N TYR A 125 10.11 -2.15 4.24
CA TYR A 125 9.93 -2.33 5.68
C TYR A 125 11.21 -2.85 6.35
N ARG A 126 12.35 -2.75 5.67
CA ARG A 126 13.62 -3.31 6.14
C ARG A 126 14.02 -2.80 7.53
N GLU A 127 13.82 -1.53 7.80
CA GLU A 127 14.18 -0.89 9.05
C GLU A 127 13.25 -1.32 10.20
N GLN A 128 11.97 -1.49 9.93
CA GLN A 128 11.01 -2.09 10.87
C GLN A 128 11.42 -3.53 11.22
N LEU A 129 11.76 -4.31 10.20
CA LEU A 129 12.18 -5.70 10.37
C LEU A 129 13.54 -5.82 11.10
N ALA A 130 14.45 -4.86 10.90
CA ALA A 130 15.69 -4.79 11.69
C ALA A 130 15.38 -4.55 13.17
N GLY A 131 14.37 -3.72 13.48
CA GLY A 131 13.90 -3.51 14.84
C GLY A 131 13.35 -4.78 15.47
N TYR A 132 12.47 -5.51 14.79
CA TYR A 132 11.97 -6.78 15.28
C TYR A 132 13.07 -7.82 15.44
N SER A 133 14.00 -7.92 14.48
CA SER A 133 15.12 -8.86 14.56
C SER A 133 16.02 -8.59 15.76
N LEU A 134 16.32 -7.32 16.04
CA LEU A 134 17.13 -6.95 17.18
C LEU A 134 16.43 -7.29 18.50
N ALA A 135 15.14 -7.00 18.61
CA ALA A 135 14.35 -7.35 19.78
C ALA A 135 14.30 -8.87 20.02
N CYS A 136 14.16 -9.67 18.96
CA CYS A 136 14.27 -11.13 19.06
C CYS A 136 15.67 -11.57 19.47
N MET A 137 16.73 -10.96 18.93
CA MET A 137 18.11 -11.26 19.33
C MET A 137 18.37 -10.94 20.81
N ASP A 138 17.74 -9.88 21.33
CA ASP A 138 17.83 -9.55 22.77
C ASP A 138 17.07 -10.57 23.62
N GLN A 139 15.85 -10.92 23.21
CA GLN A 139 14.98 -11.86 23.94
C GLN A 139 15.55 -13.27 24.01
N TYR A 140 16.13 -13.75 22.90
CA TYR A 140 16.60 -15.14 22.78
C TYR A 140 18.13 -15.31 22.89
N TRP A 141 18.85 -14.23 23.19
CA TRP A 141 20.31 -14.25 23.41
C TRP A 141 21.11 -14.82 22.23
N VAL A 142 20.78 -14.37 21.02
CA VAL A 142 21.42 -14.79 19.76
C VAL A 142 21.96 -13.60 18.99
N GLU A 143 22.91 -13.84 18.08
CA GLU A 143 23.60 -12.80 17.32
C GLU A 143 23.03 -12.57 15.90
N GLU A 144 22.14 -13.45 15.46
CA GLU A 144 21.55 -13.37 14.13
C GLU A 144 20.07 -13.76 14.18
N TRP A 145 19.27 -13.06 13.35
CA TRP A 145 17.85 -13.32 13.19
C TRP A 145 17.41 -13.06 11.78
N THR A 146 16.45 -13.85 11.29
CA THR A 146 15.84 -13.63 9.98
C THR A 146 14.49 -12.93 10.16
N ALA A 147 14.17 -11.99 9.29
CA ALA A 147 12.87 -11.35 9.26
C ALA A 147 12.25 -11.47 7.88
N HIS A 148 10.97 -11.74 7.85
CA HIS A 148 10.17 -11.87 6.64
C HIS A 148 9.11 -10.78 6.60
N VAL A 149 8.84 -10.22 5.42
CA VAL A 149 7.62 -9.48 5.16
C VAL A 149 6.81 -10.22 4.11
N LEU A 150 5.56 -10.51 4.47
CA LEU A 150 4.61 -11.20 3.60
C LEU A 150 3.68 -10.18 2.97
N TYR A 151 3.83 -9.91 1.68
CA TYR A 151 2.91 -9.05 0.92
C TYR A 151 1.78 -9.92 0.38
N ILE A 152 0.72 -10.09 1.17
CA ILE A 152 -0.34 -11.07 0.93
C ILE A 152 -1.13 -10.82 -0.36
N ASP A 153 -1.38 -9.54 -0.71
CA ASP A 153 -2.08 -9.18 -1.95
C ASP A 153 -1.25 -9.49 -3.22
N HIS A 154 0.07 -9.57 -3.07
CA HIS A 154 1.01 -9.83 -4.18
C HIS A 154 1.58 -11.23 -4.16
N ARG A 155 1.34 -12.00 -3.10
CA ARG A 155 1.90 -13.35 -2.89
C ARG A 155 3.43 -13.35 -3.00
N VAL A 156 4.06 -12.37 -2.35
CA VAL A 156 5.51 -12.19 -2.36
C VAL A 156 6.04 -12.17 -0.93
N VAL A 157 7.09 -12.94 -0.69
CA VAL A 157 7.89 -12.90 0.55
C VAL A 157 9.20 -12.17 0.25
N ARG A 158 9.56 -11.23 1.11
CA ARG A 158 10.93 -10.70 1.16
C ARG A 158 11.55 -11.05 2.49
N SER A 159 12.74 -11.62 2.43
CA SER A 159 13.48 -12.08 3.60
C SER A 159 14.75 -11.29 3.79
N TYR A 160 15.05 -10.95 5.03
CA TYR A 160 16.25 -10.22 5.43
C TYR A 160 16.90 -10.96 6.59
N ARG A 161 18.19 -11.21 6.50
CA ARG A 161 18.98 -11.73 7.61
C ARG A 161 19.78 -10.58 8.20
N PHE A 162 19.65 -10.39 9.50
CA PHE A 162 20.36 -9.35 10.23
C PHE A 162 21.29 -9.99 11.23
N THR A 163 22.52 -9.47 11.31
CA THR A 163 23.32 -9.62 12.50
C THR A 163 22.98 -8.51 13.51
N ARG A 164 23.27 -8.73 14.78
CA ARG A 164 23.08 -7.73 15.83
C ARG A 164 23.70 -6.39 15.44
N GLU A 165 24.97 -6.41 15.06
CA GLU A 165 25.72 -5.21 14.67
C GLU A 165 25.06 -4.47 13.48
N GLN A 166 24.53 -5.18 12.50
CA GLN A 166 23.85 -4.56 11.36
C GLN A 166 22.55 -3.88 11.78
N ALA A 167 21.73 -4.56 12.59
CA ALA A 167 20.47 -4.01 13.09
C ALA A 167 20.70 -2.79 13.98
N GLU A 168 21.63 -2.87 14.94
CA GLU A 168 21.99 -1.77 15.83
C GLU A 168 22.50 -0.55 15.07
N ARG A 169 23.41 -0.72 14.12
CA ARG A 169 23.90 0.38 13.28
C ARG A 169 22.80 1.07 12.51
N MET A 170 21.88 0.28 11.92
CA MET A 170 20.76 0.81 11.15
C MET A 170 19.85 1.66 12.04
N ILE A 171 19.45 1.14 13.19
CA ILE A 171 18.54 1.80 14.11
C ILE A 171 19.20 3.05 14.73
N THR A 172 20.46 2.92 15.19
CA THR A 172 21.23 4.04 15.71
C THR A 172 21.34 5.18 14.70
N SER A 173 21.58 4.86 13.43
CA SER A 173 21.65 5.85 12.36
C SER A 173 20.32 6.60 12.18
N ILE A 174 19.20 5.89 12.18
CA ILE A 174 17.88 6.50 12.05
C ILE A 174 17.60 7.43 13.24
N VAL A 175 17.83 6.93 14.43
CA VAL A 175 17.57 7.64 15.67
C VAL A 175 18.45 8.88 15.78
N SER A 176 19.76 8.75 15.53
CA SER A 176 20.69 9.89 15.58
C SER A 176 20.29 11.02 14.62
N ARG A 177 19.80 10.68 13.44
CA ARG A 177 19.29 11.66 12.49
C ARG A 177 17.98 12.30 12.96
N ALA A 178 17.08 11.49 13.54
CA ALA A 178 15.78 11.97 14.01
C ALA A 178 15.88 12.87 15.27
N THR A 179 16.89 12.61 16.13
CA THR A 179 17.17 13.42 17.33
C THR A 179 18.09 14.61 17.09
N SER A 180 18.67 14.71 15.90
CA SER A 180 19.55 15.84 15.56
C SER A 180 18.81 17.18 15.63
N PRO A 181 19.37 18.20 16.28
CA PRO A 181 18.80 19.55 16.25
C PRO A 181 18.80 20.16 14.84
N LEU A 182 19.57 19.58 13.93
CA LEU A 182 19.65 19.97 12.52
C LEU A 182 18.77 19.08 11.61
N ALA A 183 17.90 18.23 12.21
CA ALA A 183 17.00 17.38 11.45
C ALA A 183 16.14 18.20 10.48
N GLN A 184 16.12 17.79 9.22
CA GLN A 184 15.32 18.44 8.18
C GLN A 184 14.30 17.45 7.62
N PRO A 185 13.07 17.89 7.33
CA PRO A 185 12.08 17.03 6.71
C PRO A 185 12.50 16.67 5.28
N THR A 186 12.24 15.43 4.91
CA THR A 186 12.46 14.93 3.55
C THR A 186 11.13 14.45 2.97
N PRO A 187 10.66 14.99 1.84
CA PRO A 187 9.46 14.49 1.18
C PRO A 187 9.62 13.02 0.79
N CYS A 188 8.63 12.20 1.13
CA CYS A 188 8.66 10.76 0.89
C CYS A 188 7.24 10.22 0.67
N GLU A 189 7.13 8.93 0.37
CA GLU A 189 5.84 8.28 0.13
C GLU A 189 4.88 8.27 1.33
N TYR A 190 5.39 8.54 2.54
CA TYR A 190 4.59 8.57 3.77
C TYR A 190 4.01 9.95 4.10
N CYS A 191 4.29 10.98 3.29
CA CYS A 191 3.85 12.35 3.58
C CYS A 191 2.33 12.49 3.69
N GLY A 192 1.55 11.74 2.90
CA GLY A 192 0.09 11.75 2.95
C GLY A 192 -0.52 11.23 4.28
N TRP A 193 0.29 10.61 5.14
CA TRP A 193 -0.11 10.15 6.49
C TRP A 193 0.67 10.85 7.59
N CYS A 194 1.38 11.92 7.26
CA CYS A 194 2.17 12.69 8.22
C CYS A 194 1.31 13.78 8.87
N LYS A 195 1.37 13.87 10.19
CA LYS A 195 0.70 14.92 10.98
C LYS A 195 1.10 16.35 10.55
N HIS A 196 2.31 16.48 10.03
CA HIS A 196 2.86 17.78 9.61
C HIS A 196 2.63 18.08 8.12
N GLN A 197 1.83 17.28 7.41
CA GLN A 197 1.60 17.43 5.98
C GLN A 197 1.33 18.89 5.57
N ASP A 198 0.36 19.54 6.22
CA ASP A 198 -0.10 20.88 5.85
C ASP A 198 0.91 21.99 6.15
N THR A 199 1.84 21.76 7.08
CA THR A 199 2.81 22.77 7.55
C THR A 199 4.25 22.45 7.17
N CYS A 200 4.48 21.33 6.46
CA CYS A 200 5.80 20.85 6.12
C CYS A 200 6.49 21.75 5.07
N LYS A 201 7.55 22.44 5.50
CA LYS A 201 8.32 23.33 4.61
C LYS A 201 8.91 22.60 3.40
N ALA A 202 9.36 21.35 3.56
CA ALA A 202 9.92 20.57 2.45
C ALA A 202 8.86 20.24 1.40
N LEU A 203 7.63 19.91 1.80
CA LEU A 203 6.51 19.71 0.88
C LEU A 203 6.15 21.01 0.14
N VAL A 204 6.12 22.13 0.85
CA VAL A 204 5.85 23.44 0.23
C VAL A 204 6.91 23.78 -0.81
N VAL A 205 8.20 23.57 -0.50
CA VAL A 205 9.31 23.80 -1.46
C VAL A 205 9.20 22.88 -2.66
N GLN A 206 8.92 21.59 -2.45
CA GLN A 206 8.76 20.63 -3.53
C GLN A 206 7.56 20.95 -4.43
N SER A 207 6.44 21.35 -3.84
CA SER A 207 5.24 21.76 -4.59
C SER A 207 5.48 23.03 -5.40
N LYS A 208 6.16 24.02 -4.81
CA LYS A 208 6.56 25.24 -5.54
C LYS A 208 7.51 24.93 -6.69
N ALA A 209 8.46 24.02 -6.51
CA ALA A 209 9.37 23.59 -7.57
C ALA A 209 8.61 22.89 -8.72
N ALA A 210 7.64 22.02 -8.40
CA ALA A 210 6.81 21.37 -9.41
C ALA A 210 5.96 22.40 -10.19
N LEU A 211 5.38 23.38 -9.51
CA LEU A 211 4.64 24.47 -10.15
C LEU A 211 5.55 25.37 -11.01
N ALA A 212 6.78 25.64 -10.54
CA ALA A 212 7.75 26.43 -11.29
C ALA A 212 8.19 25.73 -12.57
N ASP A 213 8.40 24.42 -12.53
CA ASP A 213 8.72 23.61 -13.73
C ASP A 213 7.58 23.71 -14.78
N VAL A 214 6.32 23.81 -14.34
CA VAL A 214 5.16 24.00 -15.23
C VAL A 214 5.04 25.44 -15.70
N SER A 215 5.33 26.43 -14.83
CA SER A 215 5.18 27.87 -15.13
C SER A 215 6.38 28.47 -15.86
N ALA A 216 7.57 27.86 -15.81
CA ALA A 216 8.76 28.27 -16.58
C ALA A 216 8.60 28.11 -18.10
N VAL A 217 7.41 27.72 -18.52
CA VAL A 217 6.97 27.47 -19.90
C VAL A 217 6.59 28.76 -20.63
N ASN A 218 7.14 29.90 -20.25
CA ASN A 218 6.87 31.15 -20.93
C ASN A 218 7.34 31.11 -22.40
N GLY A 219 6.41 30.78 -23.29
CA GLY A 219 6.57 30.86 -24.74
C GLY A 219 6.95 29.58 -25.49
N ASP A 220 7.37 28.53 -24.81
CA ASP A 220 7.63 27.22 -25.46
C ASP A 220 6.30 26.44 -25.64
N SER A 221 6.13 25.76 -26.76
CA SER A 221 4.98 24.87 -26.91
C SER A 221 5.12 23.67 -25.97
N LEU A 222 3.98 23.10 -25.52
CA LEU A 222 3.96 21.89 -24.69
C LEU A 222 4.75 20.72 -25.31
N THR A 223 4.83 20.69 -26.65
CA THR A 223 5.61 19.68 -27.39
C THR A 223 7.10 19.83 -27.13
N ILE A 224 7.63 21.07 -27.18
CA ILE A 224 9.06 21.34 -26.95
C ILE A 224 9.45 20.94 -25.52
N ILE A 225 8.58 21.24 -24.56
CA ILE A 225 8.83 20.90 -23.14
C ILE A 225 8.84 19.40 -22.95
N ARG A 226 7.83 18.71 -23.48
CA ARG A 226 7.75 17.26 -23.44
C ARG A 226 9.00 16.62 -24.05
N ASP A 227 9.43 17.09 -25.22
CA ASP A 227 10.57 16.52 -25.93
C ASP A 227 11.88 16.75 -25.17
N ARG A 228 12.06 17.92 -24.52
CA ARG A 228 13.19 18.19 -23.63
C ARG A 228 13.20 17.29 -22.38
N LEU A 229 12.02 17.03 -21.78
CA LEU A 229 11.92 16.10 -20.64
C LEU A 229 12.22 14.66 -21.07
N LEU A 230 11.72 14.23 -22.22
CA LEU A 230 11.96 12.88 -22.74
C LEU A 230 13.41 12.64 -23.15
N ALA A 231 14.13 13.69 -23.55
CA ALA A 231 15.55 13.61 -23.94
C ALA A 231 16.50 13.31 -22.77
N ASP A 232 16.11 13.61 -21.53
CA ASP A 232 16.90 13.35 -20.31
C ASP A 232 16.12 12.42 -19.37
N PRO A 233 16.48 11.12 -19.30
CA PRO A 233 15.77 10.15 -18.48
C PRO A 233 15.70 10.51 -17.00
N LYS A 234 16.77 11.12 -16.44
CA LYS A 234 16.81 11.52 -15.04
C LYS A 234 15.84 12.68 -14.78
N ARG A 235 15.92 13.70 -15.60
CA ARG A 235 15.02 14.88 -15.53
C ARG A 235 13.56 14.47 -15.73
N HIS A 236 13.31 13.52 -16.65
CA HIS A 236 11.98 12.97 -16.87
C HIS A 236 11.46 12.24 -15.61
N ALA A 237 12.27 11.37 -15.01
CA ALA A 237 11.91 10.65 -13.78
C ALA A 237 11.62 11.61 -12.62
N ASP A 238 12.49 12.61 -12.42
CA ASP A 238 12.33 13.65 -11.39
C ASP A 238 11.04 14.48 -11.60
N PHE A 239 10.74 14.83 -12.85
CA PHE A 239 9.50 15.53 -13.18
C PHE A 239 8.27 14.69 -12.89
N VAL A 240 8.26 13.43 -13.32
CA VAL A 240 7.13 12.50 -13.09
C VAL A 240 6.91 12.27 -11.59
N ALA A 241 7.99 12.13 -10.81
CA ALA A 241 7.88 11.97 -9.36
C ALA A 241 7.24 13.21 -8.70
N ARG A 242 7.69 14.41 -9.06
CA ARG A 242 7.12 15.69 -8.56
C ARG A 242 5.68 15.89 -9.00
N TYR A 243 5.37 15.57 -10.25
CA TYR A 243 4.00 15.66 -10.77
C TYR A 243 3.04 14.72 -10.05
N LYS A 244 3.42 13.46 -9.87
CA LYS A 244 2.62 12.48 -9.11
C LYS A 244 2.40 12.93 -7.67
N PHE A 245 3.45 13.43 -7.03
CA PHE A 245 3.36 13.97 -5.69
C PHE A 245 2.38 15.15 -5.63
N PHE A 246 2.53 16.14 -6.52
CA PHE A 246 1.64 17.29 -6.59
C PHE A 246 0.18 16.89 -6.82
N THR A 247 -0.06 15.96 -7.77
CA THR A 247 -1.42 15.50 -8.05
C THR A 247 -2.04 14.85 -6.83
N LYS A 248 -1.30 13.97 -6.14
CA LYS A 248 -1.78 13.24 -4.97
C LYS A 248 -2.06 14.17 -3.77
N GLU A 249 -1.15 15.10 -3.47
CA GLU A 249 -1.23 15.91 -2.25
C GLU A 249 -2.09 17.17 -2.40
N PHE A 250 -2.27 17.66 -3.63
CA PHE A 250 -3.07 18.84 -3.93
C PHE A 250 -4.22 18.56 -4.89
N GLY A 251 -3.96 17.89 -6.00
CA GLY A 251 -4.94 17.67 -7.05
C GLY A 251 -6.10 16.80 -6.59
N ASP A 252 -5.81 15.67 -5.99
CA ASP A 252 -6.85 14.71 -5.54
C ASP A 252 -7.72 15.30 -4.41
N PRO A 253 -7.17 15.89 -3.33
CA PRO A 253 -7.99 16.54 -2.30
C PRO A 253 -8.88 17.66 -2.83
N LEU A 254 -8.38 18.47 -3.76
CA LEU A 254 -9.16 19.55 -4.38
C LEU A 254 -10.28 18.99 -5.28
N ASN A 255 -10.00 17.93 -6.04
CA ASN A 255 -11.00 17.24 -6.84
C ASN A 255 -12.08 16.58 -5.96
N ASP A 256 -11.68 15.94 -4.86
CA ASP A 256 -12.62 15.34 -3.92
C ASP A 256 -13.49 16.40 -3.22
N ALA A 257 -12.91 17.52 -2.83
CA ALA A 257 -13.66 18.65 -2.26
C ALA A 257 -14.64 19.24 -3.28
N LEU A 258 -14.23 19.41 -4.54
CA LEU A 258 -15.10 19.90 -5.61
C LEU A 258 -16.25 18.91 -5.88
N LYS A 259 -15.95 17.60 -5.90
CA LYS A 259 -16.93 16.55 -6.07
C LYS A 259 -17.95 16.54 -4.92
N ALA A 260 -17.48 16.65 -3.68
CA ALA A 260 -18.35 16.70 -2.49
C ALA A 260 -19.33 17.88 -2.52
N ARG A 261 -18.86 19.07 -2.97
CA ARG A 261 -19.72 20.24 -3.14
C ARG A 261 -20.79 20.02 -4.22
N LEU A 262 -20.44 19.41 -5.33
CA LEU A 262 -21.38 19.05 -6.39
C LEU A 262 -22.40 17.98 -5.90
N GLU A 263 -21.97 17.02 -5.07
CA GLU A 263 -22.81 16.01 -4.46
C GLU A 263 -23.78 16.62 -3.42
N ALA A 264 -23.35 17.69 -2.74
CA ALA A 264 -24.22 18.49 -1.85
C ALA A 264 -25.21 19.36 -2.61
N GLY A 265 -25.20 19.37 -3.94
CA GLY A 265 -26.13 20.11 -4.79
C GLY A 265 -25.68 21.56 -5.10
N GLU A 266 -24.43 21.92 -4.79
CA GLU A 266 -23.91 23.23 -5.18
C GLU A 266 -23.79 23.33 -6.71
N THR A 267 -24.19 24.47 -7.24
CA THR A 267 -23.99 24.78 -8.67
C THR A 267 -22.62 25.43 -8.85
N ILE A 268 -21.74 24.75 -9.56
CA ILE A 268 -20.39 25.24 -9.85
C ILE A 268 -20.23 25.40 -11.36
N ASP A 269 -19.98 26.62 -11.79
CA ASP A 269 -19.94 26.97 -13.21
C ASP A 269 -18.89 26.12 -13.98
N GLY A 270 -19.32 25.50 -15.05
CA GLY A 270 -18.49 24.63 -15.88
C GLY A 270 -18.29 23.21 -15.34
N TRP A 271 -18.89 22.85 -14.20
CA TRP A 271 -18.75 21.51 -13.62
C TRP A 271 -20.10 20.87 -13.31
N ALA A 272 -20.21 19.57 -13.54
CA ALA A 272 -21.38 18.78 -13.12
C ALA A 272 -20.99 17.34 -12.83
N LEU A 273 -21.82 16.68 -12.02
CA LEU A 273 -21.78 15.24 -11.85
C LEU A 273 -22.50 14.56 -13.02
N THR A 274 -21.85 13.56 -13.58
CA THR A 274 -22.48 12.69 -14.57
C THR A 274 -22.69 11.31 -13.98
N ASN A 275 -23.82 10.70 -14.28
CA ASN A 275 -24.04 9.30 -13.99
C ASN A 275 -23.43 8.49 -15.14
N PRO A 276 -22.31 7.78 -14.94
CA PRO A 276 -21.81 6.87 -15.95
C PRO A 276 -22.80 5.74 -16.13
N LYS A 277 -22.80 5.11 -17.31
CA LYS A 277 -23.58 3.90 -17.54
C LYS A 277 -23.19 2.83 -16.53
N ASP A 278 -24.16 2.06 -16.09
CA ASP A 278 -23.91 0.89 -15.26
C ASP A 278 -22.89 -0.03 -15.92
N ARG A 279 -22.00 -0.59 -15.13
CA ARG A 279 -20.98 -1.52 -15.64
C ARG A 279 -21.53 -2.93 -15.61
N GLN A 280 -21.50 -3.57 -16.75
CA GLN A 280 -21.76 -5.00 -16.84
C GLN A 280 -20.43 -5.75 -16.58
N TYR A 281 -20.48 -6.77 -15.77
CA TYR A 281 -19.33 -7.62 -15.44
C TYR A 281 -19.76 -9.07 -15.22
N ILE A 282 -18.80 -9.96 -15.28
CA ILE A 282 -18.98 -11.38 -15.02
C ILE A 282 -18.25 -11.68 -13.72
N GLU A 283 -18.89 -12.43 -12.85
CA GLU A 283 -18.23 -12.83 -11.59
C GLU A 283 -16.99 -13.69 -11.90
N PRO A 284 -15.85 -13.45 -11.19
CA PRO A 284 -14.63 -14.21 -11.42
C PRO A 284 -14.79 -15.73 -11.31
N ALA A 285 -15.64 -16.20 -10.38
CA ALA A 285 -15.93 -17.63 -10.22
C ALA A 285 -16.63 -18.21 -11.45
N THR A 286 -17.58 -17.47 -12.04
CA THR A 286 -18.26 -17.84 -13.27
C THR A 286 -17.30 -17.86 -14.46
N ALA A 287 -16.42 -16.86 -14.54
CA ALA A 287 -15.40 -16.80 -15.57
C ALA A 287 -14.42 -17.98 -15.48
N LEU A 288 -14.01 -18.39 -14.26
CA LEU A 288 -13.15 -19.56 -14.04
C LEU A 288 -13.83 -20.88 -14.40
N MET A 289 -15.11 -21.06 -14.04
CA MET A 289 -15.87 -22.27 -14.42
C MET A 289 -15.99 -22.42 -15.93
N ILE A 290 -16.15 -21.32 -16.65
CA ILE A 290 -16.21 -21.30 -18.09
C ILE A 290 -14.82 -21.53 -18.69
N ALA A 291 -13.79 -20.90 -18.13
CA ALA A 291 -12.40 -21.09 -18.55
C ALA A 291 -11.94 -22.55 -18.44
N ALA A 292 -12.42 -23.29 -17.45
CA ALA A 292 -12.11 -24.71 -17.28
C ALA A 292 -12.66 -25.58 -18.42
N GLN A 293 -13.62 -25.10 -19.18
CA GLN A 293 -14.23 -25.79 -20.34
C GLN A 293 -13.64 -25.31 -21.68
N LEU A 294 -12.74 -24.33 -21.65
CA LEU A 294 -12.20 -23.69 -22.85
C LEU A 294 -10.93 -24.38 -23.36
N THR A 295 -10.72 -24.32 -24.65
CA THR A 295 -9.42 -24.65 -25.24
C THR A 295 -8.33 -23.67 -24.80
N PRO A 296 -7.02 -24.04 -24.85
CA PRO A 296 -5.92 -23.17 -24.42
C PRO A 296 -5.93 -21.77 -25.09
N GLN A 297 -6.45 -21.65 -26.28
CA GLN A 297 -6.57 -20.36 -27.00
C GLN A 297 -7.62 -19.45 -26.34
N HIS A 298 -8.73 -20.01 -25.89
CA HIS A 298 -9.78 -19.23 -25.23
C HIS A 298 -9.48 -18.96 -23.75
N ALA A 299 -8.77 -19.87 -23.07
CA ALA A 299 -8.31 -19.67 -21.69
C ALA A 299 -7.41 -18.42 -21.54
N PHE A 300 -6.68 -18.04 -22.61
CA PHE A 300 -5.89 -16.80 -22.61
C PHE A 300 -6.77 -15.55 -22.55
N LEU A 301 -7.95 -15.56 -23.13
CA LEU A 301 -8.90 -14.43 -23.09
C LEU A 301 -9.56 -14.26 -21.72
N THR A 302 -9.66 -15.33 -20.92
CA THR A 302 -10.24 -15.32 -19.58
C THR A 302 -9.20 -15.20 -18.46
N GLY A 303 -7.95 -15.56 -18.72
CA GLY A 303 -6.89 -15.73 -17.73
C GLY A 303 -6.07 -14.48 -17.39
N GLY A 304 -6.58 -13.26 -17.57
CA GLY A 304 -5.88 -12.02 -17.24
C GLY A 304 -6.24 -10.82 -18.08
N GLY A 305 -6.98 -11.03 -19.17
CA GLY A 305 -7.59 -9.96 -19.96
C GLY A 305 -8.93 -9.56 -19.37
N LYS A 306 -9.21 -8.28 -19.33
CA LYS A 306 -10.55 -7.76 -19.00
C LYS A 306 -11.48 -8.02 -20.18
N MET A 307 -12.14 -9.18 -20.19
CA MET A 307 -13.17 -9.48 -21.16
C MET A 307 -14.39 -8.57 -20.90
N SER A 308 -14.90 -7.91 -21.93
CA SER A 308 -16.16 -7.17 -21.84
C SER A 308 -17.34 -8.15 -21.74
N ALA A 309 -18.46 -7.70 -21.17
CA ALA A 309 -19.68 -8.51 -21.15
C ALA A 309 -20.14 -8.92 -22.58
N GLU A 310 -19.92 -8.07 -23.55
CA GLU A 310 -20.23 -8.33 -24.97
C GLU A 310 -19.36 -9.46 -25.54
N GLN A 311 -18.04 -9.39 -25.35
CA GLN A 311 -17.10 -10.46 -25.74
C GLN A 311 -17.42 -11.78 -25.05
N PHE A 312 -17.84 -11.72 -23.77
CA PHE A 312 -18.28 -12.91 -23.04
C PHE A 312 -19.52 -13.53 -23.64
N LEU A 313 -20.54 -12.74 -24.01
CA LEU A 313 -21.78 -13.24 -24.59
C LEU A 313 -21.53 -13.89 -25.95
N GLU A 314 -20.64 -13.32 -26.77
CA GLU A 314 -20.21 -13.92 -28.02
C GLU A 314 -19.55 -15.28 -27.83
N LEU A 315 -18.57 -15.35 -26.90
CA LEU A 315 -17.88 -16.59 -26.57
C LEU A 315 -18.81 -17.65 -25.96
N ALA A 316 -19.73 -17.22 -25.09
CA ALA A 316 -20.72 -18.11 -24.49
C ALA A 316 -21.66 -18.73 -25.53
N ALA A 317 -22.02 -17.98 -26.59
CA ALA A 317 -22.80 -18.48 -27.70
C ALA A 317 -22.02 -19.54 -28.54
N GLU A 318 -20.71 -19.31 -28.78
CA GLU A 318 -19.83 -20.27 -29.44
C GLU A 318 -19.69 -21.58 -28.65
N LEU A 319 -19.69 -21.49 -27.32
CA LEU A 319 -19.56 -22.63 -26.41
C LEU A 319 -20.90 -23.33 -26.12
N GLY A 320 -22.02 -22.84 -26.67
CA GLY A 320 -23.34 -23.41 -26.42
C GLY A 320 -23.83 -23.27 -24.96
N ILE A 321 -23.37 -22.24 -24.23
CA ILE A 321 -23.83 -21.98 -22.86
C ILE A 321 -25.27 -21.50 -22.90
N GLU A 322 -26.15 -22.21 -22.23
CA GLU A 322 -27.57 -21.83 -22.15
C GLU A 322 -27.75 -20.58 -21.28
N ASN A 323 -28.50 -19.60 -21.76
CA ASN A 323 -28.86 -18.35 -21.06
C ASN A 323 -27.65 -17.56 -20.51
N PRO A 324 -26.62 -17.25 -21.32
CA PRO A 324 -25.39 -16.62 -20.83
C PRO A 324 -25.62 -15.22 -20.26
N GLN A 325 -26.73 -14.56 -20.62
CA GLN A 325 -27.11 -13.24 -20.09
C GLN A 325 -27.39 -13.24 -18.59
N THR A 326 -27.80 -14.38 -18.02
CA THR A 326 -28.03 -14.53 -16.58
C THR A 326 -26.72 -14.51 -15.76
N LEU A 327 -25.60 -14.73 -16.41
CA LEU A 327 -24.27 -14.74 -15.81
C LEU A 327 -23.62 -13.35 -15.83
N VAL A 328 -24.19 -12.40 -16.58
CA VAL A 328 -23.74 -11.00 -16.62
C VAL A 328 -24.44 -10.22 -15.51
N LYS A 329 -23.67 -9.69 -14.60
CA LYS A 329 -24.15 -8.82 -13.52
C LYS A 329 -23.96 -7.36 -13.87
N THR A 330 -24.80 -6.50 -13.29
CA THR A 330 -24.73 -5.06 -13.47
C THR A 330 -24.39 -4.40 -12.14
N ALA A 331 -23.32 -3.63 -12.12
CA ALA A 331 -22.98 -2.78 -10.99
C ALA A 331 -23.31 -1.31 -11.34
N PRO A 332 -23.85 -0.53 -10.39
CA PRO A 332 -24.11 0.88 -10.63
C PRO A 332 -22.81 1.62 -10.94
N GLY A 333 -22.88 2.49 -11.93
CA GLY A 333 -21.75 3.35 -12.28
C GLY A 333 -21.46 4.36 -11.17
N THR A 334 -20.19 4.61 -10.91
CA THR A 334 -19.78 5.65 -9.95
C THR A 334 -19.93 7.04 -10.59
N LYS A 335 -20.59 7.97 -9.91
CA LYS A 335 -20.72 9.35 -10.36
C LYS A 335 -19.34 9.95 -10.62
N GLN A 336 -19.16 10.53 -11.79
CA GLN A 336 -17.92 11.18 -12.20
C GLN A 336 -18.15 12.67 -12.37
N MET A 337 -17.20 13.45 -11.93
CA MET A 337 -17.14 14.88 -12.16
C MET A 337 -16.66 15.15 -13.58
N ARG A 338 -17.38 16.00 -14.31
CA ARG A 338 -16.99 16.42 -15.67
C ARG A 338 -17.01 17.93 -15.78
N GLN A 339 -15.98 18.45 -16.44
CA GLN A 339 -15.91 19.84 -16.85
C GLN A 339 -16.60 20.00 -18.21
N PHE A 340 -17.48 20.97 -18.33
CA PHE A 340 -18.14 21.32 -19.57
C PHE A 340 -17.47 22.56 -20.19
N LYS A 341 -17.15 22.50 -21.48
CA LYS A 341 -16.71 23.68 -22.21
C LYS A 341 -17.84 24.71 -22.22
N ARG A 342 -17.57 25.92 -21.76
CA ARG A 342 -18.47 27.05 -21.94
C ARG A 342 -18.76 27.17 -23.45
N LYS A 343 -20.00 27.17 -23.87
CA LYS A 343 -20.35 27.70 -25.19
C LYS A 343 -20.16 29.19 -25.10
N GLU A 344 -19.15 29.70 -25.76
CA GLU A 344 -19.02 31.14 -25.99
C GLU A 344 -20.32 31.57 -26.71
N LYS A 345 -21.02 32.54 -26.09
CA LYS A 345 -22.20 33.18 -26.67
C LYS A 345 -21.74 34.30 -27.59
#